data_f7b9d1d8ef1a47c8778b50f37e8aac15
#
_entry.id   f7b9d1d8ef1a47c8778b50f37e8aac15
#
_cell.length_a   1.000
_cell.length_b   1.000
_cell.length_c   1.000
_cell.angle_alpha   90.00
_cell.angle_beta   90.00
_cell.angle_gamma   90.00
#
_symmetry.space_group_name_H-M   'P 1'
#
loop_
_entity.id
_entity.type
_entity.pdbx_description
1 polymer ?
#
loop_
_entity_poly.entity_id
_entity_poly.type
_entity_poly.pdbx_seq_one_letter_code
_entity_poly.pdbx_strand_id
1 'polypeptide(L)'
;MSSSPSMPSVLVYAAPMRHRFRGITTREGVLLRGEAGWGEFCPFAEYSDAESVPWLASAVEAGEHGWPEPVRDRIPVNATVPVLDPDRAHDLVAASGCGTAKVKVAGPGTTLAEDCDRVAAVRSALGPGGKVRVDANMAWEVDEAVHALRELDRAAGGLEYAEQPCRTIEELAAVRRRVDVRIAADESIRRADDPLKVAVAGAADVAVIKVAPLGGVRRALRVAEACGLPCVVSSAVESSVGLAAGLALAGALPSLEFACGLGTAALLSNDVTSTPLSPVDGYLPVPRRAPEPDLVDAVLAPPDRTAWWLDRLARVQPIQASANRS
;
A
#
# COMPACT_ATOMS: atom_id res chain seq x y z
N MET A 1 23.27 -22.98 30.41
CA MET A 1 22.82 -22.63 29.07
C MET A 1 21.33 -22.34 29.17
N SER A 2 20.97 -21.06 29.30
CA SER A 2 19.57 -20.64 29.36
C SER A 2 19.03 -20.68 27.93
N SER A 3 18.14 -21.61 27.62
CA SER A 3 17.40 -21.64 26.37
C SER A 3 16.51 -20.40 26.35
N SER A 4 16.83 -19.44 25.49
CA SER A 4 15.88 -18.37 25.17
C SER A 4 14.55 -19.02 24.76
N PRO A 5 13.41 -18.54 25.29
CA PRO A 5 12.12 -19.07 24.85
C PRO A 5 12.01 -18.91 23.32
N SER A 6 11.76 -20.01 22.62
CA SER A 6 11.52 -19.96 21.18
C SER A 6 10.30 -19.07 20.95
N MET A 7 10.42 -18.02 20.10
CA MET A 7 9.28 -17.19 19.73
C MET A 7 8.18 -18.07 19.11
N PRO A 8 6.91 -17.81 19.43
CA PRO A 8 5.80 -18.56 18.85
C PRO A 8 5.81 -18.43 17.33
N SER A 9 5.42 -19.48 16.62
CA SER A 9 5.37 -19.51 15.14
C SER A 9 4.28 -18.62 14.54
N VAL A 10 3.33 -18.17 15.37
CA VAL A 10 2.19 -17.32 14.97
C VAL A 10 1.95 -16.26 16.04
N LEU A 11 1.88 -15.00 15.63
CA LEU A 11 1.60 -13.85 16.49
C LEU A 11 0.45 -13.04 15.88
N VAL A 12 -0.48 -12.54 16.70
CA VAL A 12 -1.58 -11.67 16.25
C VAL A 12 -1.40 -10.30 16.86
N TYR A 13 -1.40 -9.28 16.02
CA TYR A 13 -1.18 -7.90 16.43
C TYR A 13 -2.39 -7.00 16.14
N ALA A 14 -2.50 -5.90 16.89
CA ALA A 14 -3.46 -4.83 16.73
C ALA A 14 -2.77 -3.48 16.97
N ALA A 15 -2.13 -2.94 15.94
CA ALA A 15 -1.35 -1.71 16.02
C ALA A 15 -2.24 -0.48 15.86
N PRO A 16 -2.27 0.46 16.83
CA PRO A 16 -3.03 1.70 16.71
C PRO A 16 -2.48 2.59 15.59
N MET A 17 -3.37 3.27 14.87
CA MET A 17 -3.01 4.24 13.85
C MET A 17 -3.01 5.67 14.41
N ARG A 18 -2.10 6.52 13.91
CA ARG A 18 -2.01 7.94 14.29
C ARG A 18 -3.22 8.75 13.83
N HIS A 19 -3.79 8.37 12.69
CA HIS A 19 -4.96 8.98 12.08
C HIS A 19 -5.88 7.89 11.54
N ARG A 20 -7.19 8.17 11.49
CA ARG A 20 -8.11 7.31 10.75
C ARG A 20 -7.67 7.26 9.29
N PHE A 21 -7.49 6.06 8.76
CA PHE A 21 -7.09 5.85 7.39
C PHE A 21 -7.90 4.68 6.81
N ARG A 22 -8.50 4.87 5.64
CA ARG A 22 -9.37 3.86 5.02
C ARG A 22 -10.47 3.31 5.96
N GLY A 23 -11.00 4.18 6.81
CA GLY A 23 -12.06 3.84 7.76
C GLY A 23 -11.61 3.16 9.06
N ILE A 24 -10.35 2.70 9.17
CA ILE A 24 -9.82 2.03 10.36
C ILE A 24 -8.98 2.97 11.24
N THR A 25 -8.92 2.66 12.53
CA THR A 25 -8.07 3.32 13.55
C THR A 25 -7.09 2.35 14.19
N THR A 26 -7.20 1.07 13.87
CA THR A 26 -6.31 0.01 14.31
C THR A 26 -6.00 -0.89 13.12
N ARG A 27 -4.72 -1.17 12.89
CA ARG A 27 -4.28 -2.13 11.91
C ARG A 27 -4.01 -3.46 12.57
N GLU A 28 -4.67 -4.50 12.11
CA GLU A 28 -4.57 -5.84 12.69
C GLU A 28 -4.06 -6.83 11.64
N GLY A 29 -3.45 -7.92 12.12
CA GLY A 29 -3.00 -9.01 11.27
C GLY A 29 -2.34 -10.13 12.05
N VAL A 30 -1.88 -11.13 11.31
CA VAL A 30 -1.16 -12.29 11.81
C VAL A 30 0.24 -12.31 11.22
N LEU A 31 1.24 -12.45 12.08
CA LEU A 31 2.63 -12.68 11.70
C LEU A 31 2.90 -14.19 11.72
N LEU A 32 3.46 -14.70 10.64
CA LEU A 32 3.76 -16.12 10.44
C LEU A 32 5.27 -16.29 10.32
N ARG A 33 5.86 -17.15 11.12
CA ARG A 33 7.28 -17.49 11.05
C ARG A 33 7.49 -18.73 10.22
N GLY A 34 8.41 -18.63 9.26
CA GLY A 34 8.87 -19.74 8.44
C GLY A 34 10.40 -19.82 8.42
N GLU A 35 10.97 -20.67 7.55
CA GLU A 35 12.40 -20.92 7.45
C GLU A 35 13.19 -19.70 6.94
N ALA A 36 12.60 -18.89 6.03
CA ALA A 36 13.23 -17.70 5.48
C ALA A 36 13.05 -16.44 6.35
N GLY A 37 12.13 -16.46 7.33
CA GLY A 37 11.85 -15.33 8.22
C GLY A 37 10.38 -15.17 8.56
N TRP A 38 9.91 -13.93 8.60
CA TRP A 38 8.53 -13.60 8.94
C TRP A 38 7.74 -13.14 7.71
N GLY A 39 6.47 -13.53 7.66
CA GLY A 39 5.48 -13.02 6.73
C GLY A 39 4.28 -12.43 7.46
N GLU A 40 3.50 -11.61 6.79
CA GLU A 40 2.34 -10.93 7.37
C GLU A 40 1.06 -11.23 6.59
N PHE A 41 0.07 -11.79 7.28
CA PHE A 41 -1.29 -12.02 6.80
C PHE A 41 -2.23 -10.99 7.42
N CYS A 42 -2.58 -9.95 6.66
CA CYS A 42 -3.34 -8.81 7.19
C CYS A 42 -4.40 -8.28 6.21
N PRO A 43 -5.24 -9.13 5.58
CA PRO A 43 -6.35 -8.65 4.75
C PRO A 43 -7.29 -7.76 5.57
N PHE A 44 -7.92 -6.77 4.93
CA PHE A 44 -8.90 -5.94 5.64
C PHE A 44 -10.08 -6.79 6.11
N ALA A 45 -10.72 -6.36 7.22
CA ALA A 45 -11.76 -7.14 7.88
C ALA A 45 -12.99 -7.41 6.99
N GLU A 46 -13.29 -6.47 6.07
CA GLU A 46 -14.39 -6.56 5.12
C GLU A 46 -14.14 -7.55 3.95
N TYR A 47 -12.91 -8.04 3.78
CA TYR A 47 -12.60 -8.99 2.71
C TYR A 47 -13.07 -10.40 3.08
N SER A 48 -13.67 -11.10 2.13
CA SER A 48 -14.02 -12.51 2.26
C SER A 48 -12.80 -13.42 2.43
N ASP A 49 -13.04 -14.66 2.85
CA ASP A 49 -11.98 -15.65 2.96
C ASP A 49 -11.30 -15.90 1.58
N ALA A 50 -12.07 -15.92 0.48
CA ALA A 50 -11.54 -16.07 -0.87
C ALA A 50 -10.63 -14.90 -1.30
N GLU A 51 -11.03 -13.65 -1.04
CA GLU A 51 -10.19 -12.46 -1.29
C GLU A 51 -8.95 -12.42 -0.41
N SER A 52 -8.93 -13.16 0.70
CA SER A 52 -7.82 -13.22 1.64
C SER A 52 -6.76 -14.27 1.26
N VAL A 53 -7.07 -15.19 0.34
CA VAL A 53 -6.13 -16.24 -0.11
C VAL A 53 -4.81 -15.68 -0.65
N PRO A 54 -4.80 -14.67 -1.54
CA PRO A 54 -3.55 -14.08 -2.01
C PRO A 54 -2.71 -13.48 -0.87
N TRP A 55 -3.33 -12.88 0.14
CA TRP A 55 -2.64 -12.32 1.29
C TRP A 55 -1.91 -13.38 2.10
N LEU A 56 -2.54 -14.55 2.27
CA LEU A 56 -1.88 -15.68 2.92
C LEU A 56 -0.76 -16.24 2.06
N ALA A 57 -0.94 -16.34 0.75
CA ALA A 57 0.12 -16.77 -0.16
C ALA A 57 1.35 -15.84 -0.08
N SER A 58 1.13 -14.52 0.01
CA SER A 58 2.19 -13.53 0.21
C SER A 58 2.93 -13.73 1.54
N ALA A 59 2.19 -13.97 2.63
CA ALA A 59 2.78 -14.21 3.95
C ALA A 59 3.62 -15.49 3.97
N VAL A 60 3.12 -16.56 3.35
CA VAL A 60 3.85 -17.84 3.22
C VAL A 60 5.10 -17.67 2.34
N GLU A 61 5.01 -16.97 1.21
CA GLU A 61 6.18 -16.70 0.38
C GLU A 61 7.28 -16.00 1.18
N ALA A 62 6.93 -14.94 1.91
CA ALA A 62 7.89 -14.18 2.72
C ALA A 62 8.52 -15.03 3.83
N GLY A 63 7.71 -15.81 4.54
CA GLY A 63 8.15 -16.63 5.65
C GLY A 63 8.94 -17.87 5.23
N GLU A 64 8.54 -18.56 4.17
CA GLU A 64 9.12 -19.86 3.80
C GLU A 64 10.17 -19.77 2.69
N HIS A 65 10.02 -18.85 1.74
CA HIS A 65 10.83 -18.85 0.51
C HIS A 65 11.70 -17.60 0.36
N GLY A 66 11.42 -16.54 1.12
CA GLY A 66 12.06 -15.25 0.93
C GLY A 66 11.78 -14.66 -0.46
N TRP A 67 12.55 -13.65 -0.84
CA TRP A 67 12.31 -12.85 -2.03
C TRP A 67 13.42 -12.98 -3.08
N PRO A 68 13.16 -12.62 -4.35
CA PRO A 68 14.20 -12.51 -5.37
C PRO A 68 15.29 -11.50 -4.97
N GLU A 69 16.49 -11.68 -5.52
CA GLU A 69 17.58 -10.72 -5.36
C GLU A 69 17.20 -9.36 -5.95
N PRO A 70 17.36 -8.27 -5.20
CA PRO A 70 17.08 -6.94 -5.70
C PRO A 70 18.17 -6.45 -6.67
N VAL A 71 17.78 -5.59 -7.62
CA VAL A 71 18.68 -4.90 -8.54
C VAL A 71 19.04 -3.48 -8.07
N ARG A 72 18.49 -3.07 -6.91
CA ARG A 72 18.79 -1.80 -6.21
C ARG A 72 18.72 -1.98 -4.71
N ASP A 73 19.40 -1.13 -3.98
CA ASP A 73 19.57 -1.23 -2.51
C ASP A 73 18.67 -0.28 -1.72
N ARG A 74 18.06 0.71 -2.37
CA ARG A 74 17.14 1.68 -1.75
C ARG A 74 16.04 2.11 -2.69
N ILE A 75 14.89 2.46 -2.14
CA ILE A 75 13.68 2.82 -2.86
C ILE A 75 13.26 4.24 -2.48
N PRO A 76 13.03 5.15 -3.45
CA PRO A 76 12.39 6.42 -3.17
C PRO A 76 10.93 6.18 -2.79
N VAL A 77 10.46 6.86 -1.73
CA VAL A 77 9.09 6.70 -1.24
C VAL A 77 8.37 8.03 -1.16
N ASN A 78 7.04 7.98 -1.22
CA ASN A 78 6.21 9.16 -1.00
C ASN A 78 5.68 9.26 0.42
N ALA A 79 5.49 10.47 0.92
CA ALA A 79 4.66 10.73 2.07
C ALA A 79 3.20 10.37 1.75
N THR A 80 2.52 9.69 2.68
CA THR A 80 1.08 9.40 2.56
C THR A 80 0.31 10.36 3.45
N VAL A 81 -0.52 11.19 2.83
CA VAL A 81 -1.30 12.23 3.51
C VAL A 81 -2.75 11.77 3.65
N PRO A 82 -3.20 11.42 4.87
CA PRO A 82 -4.62 11.15 5.14
C PRO A 82 -5.50 12.37 4.90
N VAL A 83 -6.81 12.23 5.09
CA VAL A 83 -7.74 13.35 5.14
C VAL A 83 -7.48 14.15 6.42
N LEU A 84 -6.70 15.23 6.29
CA LEU A 84 -6.29 16.15 7.35
C LEU A 84 -6.65 17.58 6.95
N ASP A 85 -6.66 18.50 7.92
CA ASP A 85 -6.67 19.92 7.62
C ASP A 85 -5.37 20.33 6.89
N PRO A 86 -5.38 21.48 6.15
CA PRO A 86 -4.24 21.91 5.34
C PRO A 86 -2.93 22.07 6.13
N ASP A 87 -2.99 22.65 7.33
CA ASP A 87 -1.79 22.92 8.13
C ASP A 87 -1.12 21.61 8.58
N ARG A 88 -1.91 20.64 9.07
CA ARG A 88 -1.40 19.33 9.46
C ARG A 88 -0.88 18.53 8.27
N ALA A 89 -1.52 18.68 7.10
CA ALA A 89 -1.05 18.04 5.87
C ALA A 89 0.31 18.62 5.45
N HIS A 90 0.48 19.95 5.52
CA HIS A 90 1.75 20.63 5.28
C HIS A 90 2.84 20.12 6.22
N ASP A 91 2.59 20.13 7.53
CA ASP A 91 3.58 19.74 8.54
C ASP A 91 4.01 18.28 8.40
N LEU A 92 3.05 17.37 8.11
CA LEU A 92 3.34 15.96 7.86
C LEU A 92 4.31 15.80 6.69
N VAL A 93 4.07 16.50 5.59
CA VAL A 93 4.91 16.41 4.39
C VAL A 93 6.27 17.05 4.63
N ALA A 94 6.34 18.22 5.24
CA ALA A 94 7.58 18.91 5.58
C ALA A 94 8.48 18.07 6.50
N ALA A 95 7.88 17.35 7.46
CA ALA A 95 8.61 16.47 8.39
C ALA A 95 9.03 15.13 7.75
N SER A 96 8.46 14.73 6.61
CA SER A 96 8.67 13.41 6.02
C SER A 96 10.02 13.22 5.32
N GLY A 97 10.65 14.31 4.88
CA GLY A 97 11.84 14.30 4.02
C GLY A 97 11.60 13.77 2.60
N CYS A 98 10.34 13.49 2.23
CA CYS A 98 9.99 12.94 0.92
C CYS A 98 9.85 14.04 -0.14
N GLY A 99 10.37 13.82 -1.34
CA GLY A 99 10.18 14.70 -2.49
C GLY A 99 8.85 14.47 -3.23
N THR A 100 8.06 13.50 -2.80
CA THR A 100 6.75 13.14 -3.37
C THR A 100 5.74 12.94 -2.26
N ALA A 101 4.50 13.40 -2.45
CA ALA A 101 3.40 13.13 -1.53
C ALA A 101 2.15 12.64 -2.29
N LYS A 102 1.45 11.66 -1.69
CA LYS A 102 0.15 11.15 -2.16
C LYS A 102 -0.93 11.56 -1.17
N VAL A 103 -1.88 12.37 -1.63
CA VAL A 103 -2.95 12.99 -0.82
C VAL A 103 -4.24 12.23 -1.02
N LYS A 104 -4.87 11.81 0.08
CA LYS A 104 -6.22 11.26 0.05
C LYS A 104 -7.23 12.38 -0.19
N VAL A 105 -8.08 12.18 -1.20
CA VAL A 105 -9.14 13.10 -1.61
C VAL A 105 -10.49 12.36 -1.64
N ALA A 106 -11.58 13.10 -1.80
CA ALA A 106 -12.95 12.55 -1.80
C ALA A 106 -13.27 11.72 -0.54
N GLY A 107 -12.73 12.10 0.59
CA GLY A 107 -13.02 11.45 1.87
C GLY A 107 -14.48 11.67 2.29
N PRO A 108 -15.07 10.73 3.07
CA PRO A 108 -16.43 10.92 3.57
C PRO A 108 -16.59 12.25 4.34
N GLY A 109 -17.52 13.09 3.87
CA GLY A 109 -17.82 14.39 4.48
C GLY A 109 -16.87 15.52 4.11
N THR A 110 -15.90 15.31 3.19
CA THR A 110 -15.06 16.38 2.66
C THR A 110 -15.63 16.93 1.35
N THR A 111 -15.36 18.22 1.13
CA THR A 111 -15.69 18.92 -0.13
C THR A 111 -14.48 18.99 -1.04
N LEU A 112 -14.70 19.20 -2.33
CA LEU A 112 -13.62 19.43 -3.30
C LEU A 112 -12.76 20.64 -2.94
N ALA A 113 -13.36 21.71 -2.37
CA ALA A 113 -12.62 22.88 -1.92
C ALA A 113 -11.62 22.55 -0.81
N GLU A 114 -12.04 21.79 0.21
CA GLU A 114 -11.15 21.32 1.28
C GLU A 114 -10.05 20.39 0.74
N ASP A 115 -10.33 19.56 -0.25
CA ASP A 115 -9.33 18.73 -0.90
C ASP A 115 -8.31 19.58 -1.68
N CYS A 116 -8.76 20.63 -2.38
CA CYS A 116 -7.88 21.58 -3.08
C CYS A 116 -6.99 22.35 -2.09
N ASP A 117 -7.53 22.82 -0.96
CA ASP A 117 -6.77 23.52 0.09
C ASP A 117 -5.68 22.61 0.67
N ARG A 118 -6.03 21.34 0.94
CA ARG A 118 -5.08 20.32 1.42
C ARG A 118 -3.98 20.05 0.39
N VAL A 119 -4.33 19.91 -0.88
CA VAL A 119 -3.38 19.69 -1.98
C VAL A 119 -2.46 20.90 -2.17
N ALA A 120 -2.98 22.12 -2.09
CA ALA A 120 -2.18 23.35 -2.16
C ALA A 120 -1.18 23.45 -0.99
N ALA A 121 -1.61 23.10 0.24
CA ALA A 121 -0.73 23.05 1.41
C ALA A 121 0.40 22.01 1.24
N VAL A 122 0.09 20.84 0.71
CA VAL A 122 1.10 19.81 0.37
C VAL A 122 2.06 20.31 -0.71
N ARG A 123 1.58 20.98 -1.75
CA ARG A 123 2.43 21.62 -2.76
C ARG A 123 3.36 22.64 -2.13
N SER A 124 2.86 23.46 -1.20
CA SER A 124 3.67 24.43 -0.47
C SER A 124 4.79 23.78 0.32
N ALA A 125 4.51 22.68 1.03
CA ALA A 125 5.50 21.93 1.80
C ALA A 125 6.59 21.29 0.93
N LEU A 126 6.22 20.74 -0.23
CA LEU A 126 7.16 20.10 -1.16
C LEU A 126 7.98 21.10 -1.97
N GLY A 127 7.50 22.32 -2.13
CA GLY A 127 8.07 23.30 -3.05
C GLY A 127 7.83 22.94 -4.55
N PRO A 128 8.34 23.78 -5.48
CA PRO A 128 8.02 23.66 -6.90
C PRO A 128 8.57 22.40 -7.58
N GLY A 129 9.64 21.82 -7.06
CA GLY A 129 10.27 20.61 -7.61
C GLY A 129 9.62 19.30 -7.13
N GLY A 130 8.80 19.35 -6.10
CA GLY A 130 8.16 18.17 -5.54
C GLY A 130 7.05 17.60 -6.42
N LYS A 131 6.70 16.34 -6.17
CA LYS A 131 5.65 15.62 -6.92
C LYS A 131 4.42 15.42 -6.04
N VAL A 132 3.25 15.84 -6.55
CA VAL A 132 1.96 15.66 -5.85
C VAL A 132 1.13 14.65 -6.60
N ARG A 133 0.52 13.72 -5.87
CA ARG A 133 -0.43 12.72 -6.34
C ARG A 133 -1.70 12.81 -5.53
N VAL A 134 -2.81 12.45 -6.12
CA VAL A 134 -4.09 12.30 -5.41
C VAL A 134 -4.60 10.88 -5.52
N ASP A 135 -5.34 10.42 -4.52
CA ASP A 135 -5.94 9.08 -4.48
C ASP A 135 -7.39 9.20 -4.00
N ALA A 136 -8.32 8.96 -4.92
CA ALA A 136 -9.75 9.08 -4.69
C ALA A 136 -10.42 7.75 -4.28
N ASN A 137 -9.71 6.63 -4.33
CA ASN A 137 -10.23 5.30 -3.96
C ASN A 137 -11.62 4.99 -4.54
N MET A 138 -11.81 5.19 -5.84
CA MET A 138 -13.05 4.89 -6.57
C MET A 138 -14.26 5.77 -6.16
N ALA A 139 -14.04 6.98 -5.63
CA ALA A 139 -15.14 7.75 -5.04
C ALA A 139 -16.03 8.46 -6.07
N TRP A 140 -15.53 8.75 -7.26
CA TRP A 140 -16.20 9.62 -8.21
C TRP A 140 -16.85 8.87 -9.38
N GLU A 141 -17.94 9.45 -9.90
CA GLU A 141 -18.44 9.19 -11.25
C GLU A 141 -17.60 9.96 -12.29
N VAL A 142 -17.69 9.59 -13.57
CA VAL A 142 -16.80 10.11 -14.63
C VAL A 142 -16.78 11.64 -14.73
N ASP A 143 -17.95 12.29 -14.74
CA ASP A 143 -18.03 13.75 -14.90
C ASP A 143 -17.51 14.49 -13.67
N GLU A 144 -17.79 13.96 -12.49
CA GLU A 144 -17.27 14.44 -11.21
C GLU A 144 -15.75 14.31 -11.16
N ALA A 145 -15.21 13.14 -11.54
CA ALA A 145 -13.76 12.90 -11.60
C ALA A 145 -13.06 13.91 -12.53
N VAL A 146 -13.61 14.14 -13.73
CA VAL A 146 -13.03 15.12 -14.68
C VAL A 146 -13.01 16.53 -14.11
N HIS A 147 -14.09 16.94 -13.42
CA HIS A 147 -14.15 18.25 -12.78
C HIS A 147 -13.15 18.33 -11.63
N ALA A 148 -13.20 17.37 -10.70
CA ALA A 148 -12.34 17.36 -9.52
C ALA A 148 -10.85 17.32 -9.88
N LEU A 149 -10.45 16.50 -10.85
CA LEU A 149 -9.05 16.39 -11.27
C LEU A 149 -8.50 17.68 -11.89
N ARG A 150 -9.31 18.46 -12.60
CA ARG A 150 -8.90 19.77 -13.12
C ARG A 150 -8.66 20.80 -12.01
N GLU A 151 -9.50 20.80 -10.98
CA GLU A 151 -9.34 21.69 -9.83
C GLU A 151 -8.12 21.29 -8.97
N LEU A 152 -7.97 19.99 -8.69
CA LEU A 152 -6.85 19.44 -7.92
C LEU A 152 -5.51 19.61 -8.64
N ASP A 153 -5.49 19.45 -9.97
CA ASP A 153 -4.29 19.69 -10.79
C ASP A 153 -3.83 21.14 -10.72
N ARG A 154 -4.78 22.10 -10.78
CA ARG A 154 -4.49 23.52 -10.57
C ARG A 154 -3.96 23.79 -9.15
N ALA A 155 -4.61 23.26 -8.13
CA ALA A 155 -4.19 23.42 -6.73
C ALA A 155 -2.80 22.82 -6.46
N ALA A 156 -2.50 21.69 -7.11
CA ALA A 156 -1.20 21.04 -7.06
C ALA A 156 -0.10 21.77 -7.84
N GLY A 157 -0.44 22.69 -8.75
CA GLY A 157 0.51 23.20 -9.73
C GLY A 157 1.06 22.10 -10.65
N GLY A 158 0.24 21.14 -10.99
CA GLY A 158 0.53 19.94 -11.78
C GLY A 158 0.59 18.67 -10.92
N LEU A 159 -0.29 17.71 -11.17
CA LEU A 159 -0.29 16.37 -10.57
C LEU A 159 0.65 15.43 -11.32
N GLU A 160 1.40 14.61 -10.61
CA GLU A 160 2.17 13.53 -11.22
C GLU A 160 1.25 12.44 -11.77
N TYR A 161 0.22 12.07 -11.00
CA TYR A 161 -0.91 11.22 -11.43
C TYR A 161 -2.09 11.31 -10.44
N ALA A 162 -3.26 10.84 -10.88
CA ALA A 162 -4.44 10.58 -10.04
C ALA A 162 -4.71 9.08 -9.95
N GLU A 163 -4.79 8.54 -8.73
CA GLU A 163 -4.99 7.12 -8.46
C GLU A 163 -6.46 6.81 -8.32
N GLN A 164 -6.94 5.84 -9.09
CA GLN A 164 -8.26 5.21 -9.07
C GLN A 164 -9.42 6.18 -8.83
N PRO A 165 -9.64 7.15 -9.72
CA PRO A 165 -10.72 8.13 -9.57
C PRO A 165 -12.12 7.51 -9.58
N CYS A 166 -12.34 6.47 -10.41
CA CYS A 166 -13.63 5.80 -10.62
C CYS A 166 -13.53 4.30 -10.35
N ARG A 167 -14.67 3.60 -10.40
CA ARG A 167 -14.80 2.20 -9.97
C ARG A 167 -14.42 1.20 -11.05
N THR A 168 -14.85 1.44 -12.31
CA THR A 168 -14.69 0.48 -13.40
C THR A 168 -13.56 0.86 -14.35
N ILE A 169 -13.09 -0.11 -15.11
CA ILE A 169 -12.04 0.08 -16.11
C ILE A 169 -12.55 1.02 -17.23
N GLU A 170 -13.81 0.89 -17.61
CA GLU A 170 -14.46 1.71 -18.62
C GLU A 170 -14.56 3.18 -18.20
N GLU A 171 -14.90 3.41 -16.92
CA GLU A 171 -14.94 4.75 -16.34
C GLU A 171 -13.54 5.37 -16.27
N LEU A 172 -12.52 4.61 -15.83
CA LEU A 172 -11.14 5.07 -15.84
C LEU A 172 -10.69 5.48 -17.25
N ALA A 173 -11.00 4.65 -18.27
CA ALA A 173 -10.71 4.97 -19.67
C ALA A 173 -11.46 6.21 -20.14
N ALA A 174 -12.69 6.44 -19.68
CA ALA A 174 -13.46 7.63 -20.01
C ALA A 174 -12.89 8.90 -19.38
N VAL A 175 -12.46 8.85 -18.13
CA VAL A 175 -11.76 9.96 -17.45
C VAL A 175 -10.43 10.26 -18.12
N ARG A 176 -9.59 9.23 -18.36
CA ARG A 176 -8.28 9.38 -18.98
C ARG A 176 -8.30 10.11 -20.31
N ARG A 177 -9.34 9.90 -21.14
CA ARG A 177 -9.49 10.62 -22.42
C ARG A 177 -9.91 12.10 -22.30
N ARG A 178 -10.26 12.56 -21.08
CA ARG A 178 -10.86 13.89 -20.84
C ARG A 178 -10.00 14.79 -19.94
N VAL A 179 -8.90 14.29 -19.42
CA VAL A 179 -7.97 15.03 -18.57
C VAL A 179 -6.52 14.85 -19.06
N ASP A 180 -5.67 15.84 -18.79
CA ASP A 180 -4.24 15.76 -19.11
C ASP A 180 -3.42 15.10 -18.00
N VAL A 181 -4.02 14.91 -16.81
CA VAL A 181 -3.43 14.22 -15.67
C VAL A 181 -3.34 12.72 -15.97
N ARG A 182 -2.19 12.11 -15.73
CA ARG A 182 -2.02 10.65 -15.81
C ARG A 182 -2.96 9.94 -14.84
N ILE A 183 -3.52 8.83 -15.26
CA ILE A 183 -4.39 7.98 -14.42
C ILE A 183 -3.59 6.76 -13.96
N ALA A 184 -3.60 6.50 -12.66
CA ALA A 184 -3.03 5.29 -12.06
C ALA A 184 -4.15 4.34 -11.61
N ALA A 185 -4.03 3.05 -11.95
CA ALA A 185 -4.98 2.01 -11.54
C ALA A 185 -4.45 1.21 -10.34
N ASP A 186 -5.20 1.17 -9.24
CA ASP A 186 -4.94 0.36 -8.03
C ASP A 186 -5.96 -0.78 -7.91
N GLU A 187 -7.19 -0.46 -7.54
CA GLU A 187 -8.24 -1.45 -7.35
C GLU A 187 -8.51 -2.25 -8.62
N SER A 188 -8.43 -1.61 -9.77
CA SER A 188 -8.61 -2.24 -11.08
C SER A 188 -7.49 -3.21 -11.45
N ILE A 189 -6.32 -3.16 -10.78
CA ILE A 189 -5.24 -4.14 -10.94
C ILE A 189 -5.42 -5.29 -9.94
N ARG A 190 -5.52 -4.99 -8.64
CA ARG A 190 -5.48 -6.00 -7.58
C ARG A 190 -6.75 -6.83 -7.41
N ARG A 191 -7.88 -6.35 -7.95
CA ARG A 191 -9.18 -7.03 -7.93
C ARG A 191 -9.58 -7.60 -9.28
N ALA A 192 -8.78 -7.39 -10.33
CA ALA A 192 -9.09 -7.91 -11.63
C ALA A 192 -8.80 -9.42 -11.73
N ASP A 193 -9.70 -10.16 -12.37
CA ASP A 193 -9.44 -11.53 -12.81
C ASP A 193 -8.27 -11.57 -13.80
N ASP A 194 -8.12 -10.48 -14.57
CA ASP A 194 -7.05 -10.31 -15.55
C ASP A 194 -6.53 -8.85 -15.50
N PRO A 195 -5.37 -8.60 -14.87
CA PRO A 195 -4.75 -7.27 -14.80
C PRO A 195 -4.42 -6.65 -16.18
N LEU A 196 -4.26 -7.48 -17.22
CA LEU A 196 -4.02 -7.00 -18.60
C LEU A 196 -5.17 -6.18 -19.15
N LYS A 197 -6.39 -6.39 -18.68
CA LYS A 197 -7.58 -5.64 -19.14
C LYS A 197 -7.41 -4.12 -18.99
N VAL A 198 -6.70 -3.67 -17.97
CA VAL A 198 -6.45 -2.24 -17.71
C VAL A 198 -5.61 -1.62 -18.83
N ALA A 199 -4.52 -2.29 -19.22
CA ALA A 199 -3.65 -1.82 -20.30
C ALA A 199 -4.35 -1.90 -21.65
N VAL A 200 -5.01 -3.02 -21.95
CA VAL A 200 -5.72 -3.25 -23.22
C VAL A 200 -6.86 -2.24 -23.42
N ALA A 201 -7.59 -1.91 -22.37
CA ALA A 201 -8.65 -0.90 -22.41
C ALA A 201 -8.13 0.55 -22.54
N GLY A 202 -6.82 0.79 -22.44
CA GLY A 202 -6.24 2.13 -22.37
C GLY A 202 -6.77 2.92 -21.17
N ALA A 203 -7.00 2.23 -20.04
CA ALA A 203 -7.68 2.79 -18.88
C ALA A 203 -6.74 3.53 -17.93
N ALA A 204 -5.44 3.26 -17.96
CA ALA A 204 -4.46 3.88 -17.09
C ALA A 204 -3.12 4.11 -17.80
N ASP A 205 -2.31 5.00 -17.21
CA ASP A 205 -0.93 5.32 -17.60
C ASP A 205 0.08 4.68 -16.65
N VAL A 206 -0.36 4.32 -15.44
CA VAL A 206 0.46 3.77 -14.35
C VAL A 206 -0.29 2.62 -13.69
N ALA A 207 0.42 1.52 -13.39
CA ALA A 207 -0.10 0.41 -12.61
C ALA A 207 0.39 0.47 -11.16
N VAL A 208 -0.53 0.53 -10.20
CA VAL A 208 -0.23 0.43 -8.77
C VAL A 208 -0.20 -1.04 -8.38
N ILE A 209 0.96 -1.51 -7.95
CA ILE A 209 1.20 -2.92 -7.63
C ILE A 209 1.35 -3.07 -6.11
N LYS A 210 0.55 -3.96 -5.51
CA LYS A 210 0.59 -4.29 -4.08
C LYS A 210 0.85 -5.78 -3.89
N VAL A 211 1.87 -6.12 -3.11
CA VAL A 211 2.36 -7.50 -2.97
C VAL A 211 1.32 -8.42 -2.35
N ALA A 212 0.79 -8.03 -1.18
CA ALA A 212 -0.10 -8.92 -0.42
C ALA A 212 -1.40 -9.27 -1.17
N PRO A 213 -2.16 -8.30 -1.75
CA PRO A 213 -3.35 -8.63 -2.53
C PRO A 213 -3.07 -9.43 -3.81
N LEU A 214 -1.85 -9.37 -4.35
CA LEU A 214 -1.46 -10.12 -5.55
C LEU A 214 -0.86 -11.50 -5.26
N GLY A 215 -0.61 -11.83 -3.98
CA GLY A 215 -0.18 -13.17 -3.59
C GLY A 215 1.34 -13.40 -3.57
N GLY A 216 2.12 -12.35 -3.30
CA GLY A 216 3.55 -12.42 -3.10
C GLY A 216 4.36 -11.69 -4.17
N VAL A 217 5.66 -11.54 -3.90
CA VAL A 217 6.60 -10.74 -4.73
C VAL A 217 6.74 -11.34 -6.12
N ARG A 218 6.93 -12.66 -6.23
CA ARG A 218 7.11 -13.31 -7.54
C ARG A 218 5.87 -13.20 -8.41
N ARG A 219 4.68 -13.32 -7.82
CA ARG A 219 3.44 -13.15 -8.56
C ARG A 219 3.22 -11.68 -8.96
N ALA A 220 3.52 -10.74 -8.08
CA ALA A 220 3.44 -9.31 -8.37
C ALA A 220 4.39 -8.88 -9.49
N LEU A 221 5.61 -9.46 -9.57
CA LEU A 221 6.54 -9.23 -10.68
C LEU A 221 5.95 -9.70 -12.02
N ARG A 222 5.33 -10.89 -12.07
CA ARG A 222 4.64 -11.36 -13.29
C ARG A 222 3.48 -10.47 -13.70
N VAL A 223 2.70 -9.97 -12.74
CA VAL A 223 1.62 -9.01 -13.01
C VAL A 223 2.17 -7.71 -13.56
N ALA A 224 3.24 -7.17 -12.97
CA ALA A 224 3.89 -5.94 -13.44
C ALA A 224 4.42 -6.09 -14.88
N GLU A 225 5.09 -7.21 -15.18
CA GLU A 225 5.55 -7.52 -16.53
C GLU A 225 4.38 -7.64 -17.52
N ALA A 226 3.35 -8.39 -17.14
CA ALA A 226 2.17 -8.62 -17.98
C ALA A 226 1.38 -7.33 -18.26
N CYS A 227 1.27 -6.40 -17.31
CA CYS A 227 0.58 -5.13 -17.48
C CYS A 227 1.23 -4.25 -18.58
N GLY A 228 2.55 -4.32 -18.76
CA GLY A 228 3.27 -3.50 -19.73
C GLY A 228 3.19 -1.99 -19.48
N LEU A 229 2.74 -1.56 -18.32
CA LEU A 229 2.64 -0.16 -17.89
C LEU A 229 3.79 0.17 -16.92
N PRO A 230 4.23 1.45 -16.86
CA PRO A 230 5.05 1.91 -15.75
C PRO A 230 4.41 1.56 -14.41
N CYS A 231 5.19 0.94 -13.51
CA CYS A 231 4.67 0.45 -12.23
C CYS A 231 5.10 1.33 -11.07
N VAL A 232 4.23 1.48 -10.09
CA VAL A 232 4.53 2.03 -8.77
C VAL A 232 4.13 1.00 -7.71
N VAL A 233 5.05 0.65 -6.81
CA VAL A 233 4.75 -0.25 -5.70
C VAL A 233 4.11 0.54 -4.57
N SER A 234 3.03 0.01 -4.02
CA SER A 234 2.33 0.62 -2.88
C SER A 234 2.00 -0.43 -1.83
N SER A 235 1.69 0.04 -0.62
CA SER A 235 1.30 -0.81 0.50
C SER A 235 -0.22 -0.84 0.70
N ALA A 236 -0.67 -1.80 1.51
CA ALA A 236 -2.01 -1.84 2.08
C ALA A 236 -1.97 -1.54 3.59
N VAL A 237 -1.03 -0.68 4.02
CA VAL A 237 -0.80 -0.28 5.42
C VAL A 237 -0.36 -1.47 6.29
N GLU A 238 0.49 -2.32 5.77
CA GLU A 238 1.11 -3.39 6.51
C GLU A 238 2.00 -2.84 7.64
N SER A 239 2.33 -3.68 8.64
CA SER A 239 3.44 -3.43 9.56
C SER A 239 4.78 -3.45 8.79
N SER A 240 5.87 -3.09 9.44
CA SER A 240 7.19 -3.19 8.81
C SER A 240 7.54 -4.61 8.34
N VAL A 241 6.94 -5.64 8.94
CA VAL A 241 7.10 -7.04 8.48
C VAL A 241 6.52 -7.23 7.07
N GLY A 242 5.28 -6.83 6.83
CA GLY A 242 4.66 -6.95 5.52
C GLY A 242 5.16 -5.91 4.51
N LEU A 243 5.47 -4.69 4.98
CA LEU A 243 6.03 -3.62 4.16
C LEU A 243 7.36 -4.03 3.50
N ALA A 244 8.15 -4.88 4.17
CA ALA A 244 9.39 -5.42 3.64
C ALA A 244 9.20 -6.17 2.31
N ALA A 245 8.08 -6.87 2.13
CA ALA A 245 7.75 -7.53 0.86
C ALA A 245 7.50 -6.51 -0.27
N GLY A 246 6.85 -5.37 0.04
CA GLY A 246 6.70 -4.27 -0.91
C GLY A 246 8.04 -3.68 -1.35
N LEU A 247 8.97 -3.50 -0.40
CA LEU A 247 10.34 -3.04 -0.70
C LEU A 247 11.13 -4.06 -1.51
N ALA A 248 10.96 -5.36 -1.22
CA ALA A 248 11.58 -6.42 -2.00
C ALA A 248 11.06 -6.43 -3.45
N LEU A 249 9.76 -6.24 -3.66
CA LEU A 249 9.19 -6.09 -5.00
C LEU A 249 9.79 -4.87 -5.73
N ALA A 250 9.76 -3.69 -5.10
CA ALA A 250 10.30 -2.48 -5.68
C ALA A 250 11.81 -2.61 -5.97
N GLY A 251 12.52 -3.34 -5.11
CA GLY A 251 13.94 -3.67 -5.30
C GLY A 251 14.21 -4.58 -6.49
N ALA A 252 13.31 -5.50 -6.79
CA ALA A 252 13.45 -6.50 -7.85
C ALA A 252 12.89 -6.06 -9.22
N LEU A 253 12.04 -5.02 -9.29
CA LEU A 253 11.52 -4.50 -10.56
C LEU A 253 12.67 -4.01 -11.46
N PRO A 254 12.67 -4.34 -12.77
CA PRO A 254 13.71 -3.86 -13.70
C PRO A 254 13.79 -2.33 -13.78
N SER A 255 12.65 -1.66 -13.83
CA SER A 255 12.55 -0.19 -13.83
C SER A 255 11.69 0.30 -12.69
N LEU A 256 12.01 1.49 -12.16
CA LEU A 256 11.26 2.14 -11.09
C LEU A 256 11.29 3.66 -11.34
N GLU A 257 10.28 4.17 -12.01
CA GLU A 257 10.19 5.58 -12.41
C GLU A 257 9.60 6.47 -11.31
N PHE A 258 8.80 5.88 -10.42
CA PHE A 258 8.02 6.60 -9.43
C PHE A 258 8.49 6.30 -8.00
N ALA A 259 8.43 7.31 -7.13
CA ALA A 259 8.55 7.07 -5.70
C ALA A 259 7.42 6.14 -5.22
N CYS A 260 7.74 5.12 -4.42
CA CYS A 260 6.81 4.08 -4.02
C CYS A 260 5.92 4.51 -2.85
N GLY A 261 4.67 4.05 -2.82
CA GLY A 261 3.73 4.26 -1.72
C GLY A 261 4.01 3.34 -0.52
N LEU A 262 5.28 3.28 -0.09
CA LEU A 262 5.77 2.38 0.96
C LEU A 262 6.18 3.10 2.26
N GLY A 263 5.96 4.42 2.35
CA GLY A 263 6.20 5.19 3.58
C GLY A 263 5.09 5.06 4.63
N THR A 264 4.32 3.99 4.63
CA THR A 264 3.08 3.86 5.43
C THR A 264 3.28 3.37 6.86
N ALA A 265 4.47 2.88 7.25
CA ALA A 265 4.78 2.62 8.65
C ALA A 265 4.61 3.88 9.52
N ALA A 266 4.83 5.07 8.95
CA ALA A 266 4.59 6.36 9.62
C ALA A 266 3.12 6.59 10.04
N LEU A 267 2.16 5.86 9.49
CA LEU A 267 0.75 5.91 9.87
C LEU A 267 0.44 5.13 11.16
N LEU A 268 1.31 4.22 11.57
CA LEU A 268 1.16 3.45 12.81
C LEU A 268 1.71 4.26 13.99
N SER A 269 1.03 4.22 15.13
CA SER A 269 1.54 4.81 16.38
C SER A 269 2.68 3.98 16.94
N ASN A 270 2.53 2.65 16.87
CA ASN A 270 3.53 1.66 17.25
C ASN A 270 3.61 0.60 16.15
N ASP A 271 4.81 0.17 15.82
CA ASP A 271 5.05 -0.96 14.93
C ASP A 271 5.29 -2.24 15.74
N VAL A 272 5.31 -3.38 15.08
CA VAL A 272 5.62 -4.70 15.68
C VAL A 272 7.12 -4.91 15.94
N THR A 273 7.96 -4.00 15.45
CA THR A 273 9.42 -4.11 15.51
C THR A 273 10.09 -2.87 16.08
N SER A 274 11.23 -3.04 16.75
CA SER A 274 12.09 -1.94 17.24
C SER A 274 12.87 -1.24 16.11
N THR A 275 12.89 -1.84 14.92
CA THR A 275 13.54 -1.31 13.72
C THR A 275 12.51 -1.03 12.61
N PRO A 276 11.58 -0.07 12.82
CA PRO A 276 10.52 0.22 11.85
C PRO A 276 11.12 0.71 10.53
N LEU A 277 10.49 0.32 9.42
CA LEU A 277 10.87 0.78 8.09
C LEU A 277 10.34 2.20 7.86
N SER A 278 11.04 3.16 8.49
CA SER A 278 10.75 4.59 8.38
C SER A 278 11.67 5.23 7.34
N PRO A 279 11.14 6.10 6.46
CA PRO A 279 11.95 6.77 5.45
C PRO A 279 13.03 7.66 6.08
N VAL A 280 14.22 7.65 5.48
CA VAL A 280 15.29 8.61 5.75
C VAL A 280 15.58 9.37 4.45
N ASP A 281 15.47 10.69 4.49
CA ASP A 281 15.63 11.54 3.30
C ASP A 281 14.78 11.10 2.10
N GLY A 282 13.57 10.62 2.36
CA GLY A 282 12.65 10.12 1.33
C GLY A 282 12.97 8.74 0.74
N TYR A 283 13.85 7.97 1.37
CA TYR A 283 14.23 6.63 0.92
C TYR A 283 14.05 5.57 2.00
N LEU A 284 13.78 4.34 1.57
CA LEU A 284 13.82 3.13 2.40
C LEU A 284 14.85 2.15 1.84
N PRO A 285 15.62 1.45 2.71
CA PRO A 285 16.50 0.38 2.26
C PRO A 285 15.70 -0.82 1.76
N VAL A 286 16.23 -1.59 0.83
CA VAL A 286 15.65 -2.86 0.40
C VAL A 286 16.12 -3.97 1.35
N PRO A 287 15.24 -4.53 2.18
CA PRO A 287 15.61 -5.57 3.12
C PRO A 287 15.77 -6.93 2.41
N ARG A 288 16.69 -7.76 2.88
CA ARG A 288 16.84 -9.15 2.42
C ARG A 288 15.80 -10.10 3.03
N ARG A 289 15.28 -9.73 4.19
CA ARG A 289 14.21 -10.44 4.93
C ARG A 289 13.39 -9.42 5.72
N ALA A 290 12.21 -9.82 6.16
CA ALA A 290 11.40 -9.00 7.05
C ALA A 290 12.13 -8.75 8.38
N PRO A 291 11.93 -7.58 9.03
CA PRO A 291 12.45 -7.34 10.37
C PRO A 291 11.83 -8.30 11.39
N GLU A 292 12.57 -8.58 12.47
CA GLU A 292 12.03 -9.38 13.58
C GLU A 292 10.94 -8.60 14.32
N PRO A 293 9.81 -9.23 14.67
CA PRO A 293 8.72 -8.57 15.41
C PRO A 293 8.98 -8.58 16.92
N ASP A 294 10.08 -7.97 17.34
CA ASP A 294 10.58 -7.94 18.71
C ASP A 294 9.81 -6.97 19.64
N LEU A 295 8.93 -6.15 19.13
CA LEU A 295 8.02 -5.27 19.88
C LEU A 295 6.55 -5.67 19.79
N VAL A 296 6.24 -6.86 19.30
CA VAL A 296 4.86 -7.32 19.13
C VAL A 296 4.07 -7.29 20.45
N ASP A 297 4.72 -7.53 21.59
CA ASP A 297 4.09 -7.49 22.93
C ASP A 297 3.44 -6.13 23.24
N ALA A 298 3.96 -5.04 22.68
CA ALA A 298 3.39 -3.70 22.83
C ALA A 298 2.11 -3.47 22.00
N VAL A 299 1.84 -4.34 21.04
CA VAL A 299 0.71 -4.25 20.11
C VAL A 299 -0.01 -5.59 19.93
N LEU A 300 0.08 -6.50 20.92
CA LEU A 300 -0.67 -7.76 20.88
C LEU A 300 -2.17 -7.49 20.75
N ALA A 301 -2.81 -8.25 19.88
CA ALA A 301 -4.26 -8.18 19.75
C ALA A 301 -4.94 -8.69 21.03
N PRO A 302 -6.07 -8.08 21.46
CA PRO A 302 -6.86 -8.58 22.58
C PRO A 302 -7.38 -9.99 22.27
N PRO A 303 -7.75 -10.79 23.31
CA PRO A 303 -8.08 -12.20 23.15
C PRO A 303 -9.18 -12.50 22.16
N ASP A 304 -10.23 -11.67 22.08
CA ASP A 304 -11.33 -11.80 21.13
C ASP A 304 -10.86 -11.57 19.69
N ARG A 305 -10.01 -10.56 19.46
CA ARG A 305 -9.43 -10.29 18.13
C ARG A 305 -8.43 -11.36 17.74
N THR A 306 -7.62 -11.85 18.69
CA THR A 306 -6.72 -12.97 18.48
C THR A 306 -7.48 -14.21 18.01
N ALA A 307 -8.56 -14.59 18.73
CA ALA A 307 -9.39 -15.72 18.35
C ALA A 307 -10.01 -15.55 16.95
N TRP A 308 -10.51 -14.35 16.62
CA TRP A 308 -11.09 -14.04 15.32
C TRP A 308 -10.07 -14.18 14.18
N TRP A 309 -8.84 -13.69 14.37
CA TRP A 309 -7.80 -13.76 13.36
C TRP A 309 -7.28 -15.19 13.16
N LEU A 310 -7.12 -15.97 14.23
CA LEU A 310 -6.72 -17.38 14.13
C LEU A 310 -7.79 -18.23 13.44
N ASP A 311 -9.08 -17.99 13.76
CA ASP A 311 -10.19 -18.65 13.08
C ASP A 311 -10.22 -18.30 11.58
N ARG A 312 -10.04 -17.01 11.22
CA ARG A 312 -9.93 -16.58 9.82
C ARG A 312 -8.77 -17.25 9.10
N LEU A 313 -7.61 -17.31 9.73
CA LEU A 313 -6.44 -17.98 9.17
C LEU A 313 -6.74 -19.46 8.89
N ALA A 314 -7.36 -20.16 9.86
CA ALA A 314 -7.75 -21.56 9.73
C ALA A 314 -8.74 -21.81 8.58
N ARG A 315 -9.65 -20.88 8.32
CA ARG A 315 -10.60 -20.97 7.17
C ARG A 315 -9.91 -20.72 5.82
N VAL A 316 -8.96 -19.80 5.76
CA VAL A 316 -8.27 -19.43 4.50
C VAL A 316 -7.22 -20.46 4.07
N GLN A 317 -6.53 -21.10 5.01
CA GLN A 317 -5.48 -22.10 4.74
C GLN A 317 -5.90 -23.24 3.78
N PRO A 318 -7.03 -23.94 3.97
CA PRO A 318 -7.43 -25.01 3.07
C PRO A 318 -7.80 -24.52 1.68
N ILE A 319 -8.33 -23.29 1.54
CA ILE A 319 -8.64 -22.70 0.25
C ILE A 319 -7.36 -22.42 -0.53
N GLN A 320 -6.35 -21.84 0.12
CA GLN A 320 -5.02 -21.63 -0.47
C GLN A 320 -4.36 -22.94 -0.91
N ALA A 321 -4.39 -23.97 -0.06
CA ALA A 321 -3.81 -25.28 -0.38
C ALA A 321 -4.49 -25.95 -1.58
N SER A 322 -5.77 -25.69 -1.81
CA SER A 322 -6.50 -26.19 -2.98
C SER A 322 -6.15 -25.41 -4.24
N ALA A 323 -5.99 -24.09 -4.15
CA ALA A 323 -5.61 -23.23 -5.27
C ALA A 323 -4.17 -23.52 -5.78
N ASN A 324 -3.27 -23.96 -4.91
CA ASN A 324 -1.89 -24.32 -5.30
C ASN A 324 -1.79 -25.69 -6.02
N ARG A 325 -2.87 -26.50 -6.03
CA ARG A 325 -2.94 -27.81 -6.69
C ARG A 325 -3.63 -27.77 -8.06
N SER A 326 -4.32 -26.70 -8.38
CA SER A 326 -4.98 -26.45 -9.66
C SER A 326 -4.11 -25.61 -10.59
#